data_143b61b076c209dc53c8bba54560da6f
#
_entry.id   143b61b076c209dc53c8bba54560da6f
#
_cell.length_a   1.000
_cell.length_b   1.000
_cell.length_c   1.000
_cell.angle_alpha   90.00
_cell.angle_beta   90.00
_cell.angle_gamma   90.00
#
_symmetry.space_group_name_H-M   'P 1'
#
loop_
_entity.id
_entity.type
_entity.pdbx_description
1 polymer ?
#
loop_
_entity_poly.entity_id
_entity_poly.type
_entity_poly.pdbx_seq_one_letter_code
_entity_poly.pdbx_strand_id
1 'polypeptide(L)'
;MGPPLLDRRLLFVTGKGGVGKTTISAALGLLAAREGKRVLVCEVDAKGNLGGAYECGPLRFEPREVQPGLFAMAMESEESIREYLSLHLRLPLLNRIGPLSSIFDYVATAAPGVREVLTIGKLCWEVRERNYDLVIVDGPATGHVIGHLSAPTGIQELVTVGLIRNQVEWMLDLLDDPAVTGVVVTALAEEMPVTESLELIDRLDAETGVELAQVVVNRVLPELFAQSEEGVFEQLREPWREMRLGELVGHRAGPMLEAAEFARRLRRSRVSHITRLRDELA
;
A
#
# COMPACT_ATOMS: atom_id res chain seq x y z
N MET A 1 -20.26 1.92 7.61
CA MET A 1 -18.89 1.99 8.16
C MET A 1 -18.38 0.56 8.21
N GLY A 2 -17.37 0.23 7.44
CA GLY A 2 -16.80 -1.12 7.39
C GLY A 2 -16.17 -1.55 8.71
N PRO A 3 -15.71 -2.81 8.83
CA PRO A 3 -15.05 -3.30 10.04
C PRO A 3 -13.73 -2.54 10.30
N PRO A 4 -13.19 -2.61 11.53
CA PRO A 4 -11.87 -2.09 11.85
C PRO A 4 -10.82 -2.59 10.84
N LEU A 5 -9.83 -1.76 10.54
CA LEU A 5 -8.87 -2.03 9.45
C LEU A 5 -8.22 -3.41 9.55
N LEU A 6 -7.73 -3.78 10.74
CA LEU A 6 -7.04 -5.05 10.95
C LEU A 6 -7.99 -6.26 11.10
N ASP A 7 -9.31 -6.08 11.16
CA ASP A 7 -10.28 -7.17 11.19
C ASP A 7 -10.67 -7.64 9.78
N ARG A 8 -10.27 -6.91 8.76
CA ARG A 8 -10.33 -7.37 7.37
C ARG A 8 -9.31 -8.48 7.14
N ARG A 9 -9.50 -9.23 6.07
CA ARG A 9 -8.65 -10.37 5.73
C ARG A 9 -7.70 -10.09 4.56
N LEU A 10 -7.99 -9.06 3.75
CA LEU A 10 -7.18 -8.63 2.61
C LEU A 10 -7.11 -7.11 2.57
N LEU A 11 -5.90 -6.56 2.65
CA LEU A 11 -5.67 -5.13 2.57
C LEU A 11 -4.69 -4.81 1.44
N PHE A 12 -5.08 -3.95 0.52
CA PHE A 12 -4.20 -3.40 -0.50
C PHE A 12 -3.69 -2.04 -0.06
N VAL A 13 -2.38 -1.91 0.14
CA VAL A 13 -1.74 -0.63 0.46
C VAL A 13 -1.19 -0.02 -0.81
N THR A 14 -1.68 1.14 -1.20
CA THR A 14 -1.31 1.81 -2.44
C THR A 14 -1.10 3.32 -2.23
N GLY A 15 -0.75 4.03 -3.28
CA GLY A 15 -0.47 5.46 -3.28
C GLY A 15 0.65 5.81 -4.26
N LYS A 16 0.96 7.09 -4.42
CA LYS A 16 2.03 7.59 -5.30
C LYS A 16 3.39 6.95 -4.98
N GLY A 17 4.30 6.95 -5.95
CA GLY A 17 5.69 6.55 -5.71
C GLY A 17 6.36 7.39 -4.62
N GLY A 18 7.04 6.75 -3.66
CA GLY A 18 7.82 7.44 -2.62
C GLY A 18 7.03 7.90 -1.38
N VAL A 19 5.71 7.73 -1.32
CA VAL A 19 4.90 8.13 -0.15
C VAL A 19 5.09 7.24 1.09
N GLY A 20 5.73 6.08 0.94
CA GLY A 20 6.00 5.15 2.04
C GLY A 20 5.02 3.99 2.15
N LYS A 21 4.45 3.52 1.04
CA LYS A 21 3.57 2.33 0.98
C LYS A 21 4.16 1.14 1.73
N THR A 22 5.36 0.72 1.36
CA THR A 22 6.08 -0.40 1.98
C THR A 22 6.25 -0.20 3.49
N THR A 23 6.53 1.03 3.94
CA THR A 23 6.63 1.34 5.38
C THR A 23 5.29 1.13 6.08
N ILE A 24 4.19 1.57 5.48
CA ILE A 24 2.84 1.38 6.03
C ILE A 24 2.45 -0.10 5.99
N SER A 25 2.69 -0.81 4.87
CA SER A 25 2.44 -2.25 4.74
C SER A 25 3.19 -3.04 5.82
N ALA A 26 4.48 -2.74 5.99
CA ALA A 26 5.31 -3.39 7.00
C ALA A 26 4.85 -3.08 8.44
N ALA A 27 4.47 -1.84 8.72
CA ALA A 27 3.97 -1.43 10.03
C ALA A 27 2.62 -2.08 10.39
N LEU A 28 1.69 -2.15 9.43
CA LEU A 28 0.39 -2.82 9.60
C LEU A 28 0.60 -4.32 9.85
N GLY A 29 1.49 -4.97 9.08
CA GLY A 29 1.84 -6.37 9.27
C GLY A 29 2.40 -6.65 10.66
N LEU A 30 3.33 -5.83 11.12
CA LEU A 30 3.92 -5.95 12.45
C LEU A 30 2.90 -5.71 13.56
N LEU A 31 2.02 -4.72 13.39
CA LEU A 31 0.96 -4.41 14.36
C LEU A 31 -0.01 -5.59 14.49
N ALA A 32 -0.51 -6.12 13.38
CA ALA A 32 -1.44 -7.25 13.38
C ALA A 32 -0.81 -8.53 13.97
N ALA A 33 0.47 -8.80 13.68
CA ALA A 33 1.18 -9.92 14.27
C ALA A 33 1.37 -9.76 15.80
N ARG A 34 1.61 -8.54 16.29
CA ARG A 34 1.65 -8.23 17.73
C ARG A 34 0.32 -8.42 18.44
N GLU A 35 -0.79 -8.27 17.71
CA GLU A 35 -2.15 -8.59 18.20
C GLU A 35 -2.45 -10.09 18.14
N GLY A 36 -1.48 -10.92 17.76
CA GLY A 36 -1.59 -12.38 17.74
C GLY A 36 -2.14 -12.98 16.46
N LYS A 37 -2.30 -12.18 15.40
CA LYS A 37 -2.74 -12.65 14.08
C LYS A 37 -1.60 -13.31 13.32
N ARG A 38 -1.92 -14.31 12.50
CA ARG A 38 -1.01 -14.86 11.49
C ARG A 38 -1.12 -14.02 10.22
N VAL A 39 -0.07 -13.29 9.87
CA VAL A 39 -0.09 -12.25 8.84
C VAL A 39 0.86 -12.59 7.70
N LEU A 40 0.41 -12.38 6.46
CA LEU A 40 1.24 -12.38 5.27
C LEU A 40 1.33 -10.96 4.71
N VAL A 41 2.55 -10.45 4.49
CA VAL A 41 2.78 -9.21 3.73
C VAL A 41 3.44 -9.57 2.41
N CYS A 42 2.82 -9.17 1.30
CA CYS A 42 3.24 -9.51 -0.04
C CYS A 42 3.66 -8.27 -0.84
N GLU A 43 4.90 -8.22 -1.31
CA GLU A 43 5.40 -7.18 -2.22
C GLU A 43 5.08 -7.58 -3.66
N VAL A 44 4.22 -6.79 -4.34
CA VAL A 44 3.77 -7.12 -5.72
C VAL A 44 4.78 -6.65 -6.77
N ASP A 45 5.38 -5.48 -6.62
CA ASP A 45 6.34 -4.92 -7.59
C ASP A 45 7.79 -5.45 -7.42
N ALA A 46 8.03 -6.36 -6.49
CA ALA A 46 9.30 -7.07 -6.22
C ALA A 46 10.58 -6.18 -6.30
N LYS A 47 10.51 -4.96 -5.77
CA LYS A 47 11.64 -4.00 -5.74
C LYS A 47 12.62 -4.27 -4.60
N GLY A 48 12.32 -5.25 -3.72
CA GLY A 48 13.12 -5.62 -2.56
C GLY A 48 13.01 -4.66 -1.38
N ASN A 49 12.04 -3.74 -1.39
CA ASN A 49 11.87 -2.75 -0.33
C ASN A 49 11.33 -3.37 0.97
N LEU A 50 10.44 -4.36 0.85
CA LEU A 50 9.84 -5.03 2.00
C LEU A 50 10.88 -5.87 2.77
N GLY A 51 11.76 -6.56 2.05
CA GLY A 51 12.88 -7.28 2.66
C GLY A 51 13.83 -6.38 3.44
N GLY A 52 14.05 -5.15 2.95
CA GLY A 52 14.80 -4.11 3.68
C GLY A 52 14.05 -3.60 4.90
N ALA A 53 12.72 -3.40 4.82
CA ALA A 53 11.90 -2.93 5.93
C ALA A 53 11.88 -3.90 7.12
N TYR A 54 11.95 -5.21 6.86
CA TYR A 54 12.02 -6.25 7.88
C TYR A 54 13.46 -6.72 8.20
N GLU A 55 14.49 -6.11 7.59
CA GLU A 55 15.90 -6.49 7.79
C GLU A 55 16.19 -7.98 7.54
N CYS A 56 15.39 -8.62 6.67
CA CYS A 56 15.45 -10.05 6.45
C CYS A 56 16.15 -10.45 5.13
N GLY A 57 16.65 -9.47 4.36
CA GLY A 57 17.24 -9.69 3.05
C GLY A 57 16.20 -9.93 1.95
N PRO A 58 16.62 -10.39 0.75
CA PRO A 58 15.72 -10.56 -0.38
C PRO A 58 14.59 -11.56 -0.08
N LEU A 59 13.37 -11.17 -0.43
CA LEU A 59 12.19 -12.01 -0.39
C LEU A 59 12.01 -12.75 -1.72
N ARG A 60 11.35 -13.90 -1.67
CA ARG A 60 11.01 -14.74 -2.82
C ARG A 60 9.52 -15.02 -2.83
N PHE A 61 9.07 -15.78 -3.81
CA PHE A 61 7.67 -16.20 -3.94
C PHE A 61 7.20 -17.09 -2.76
N GLU A 62 8.06 -17.91 -2.21
CA GLU A 62 7.73 -18.69 -1.01
C GLU A 62 7.66 -17.78 0.23
N PRO A 63 6.54 -17.79 0.98
CA PRO A 63 6.41 -17.00 2.20
C PRO A 63 7.46 -17.40 3.24
N ARG A 64 8.18 -16.41 3.78
CA ARG A 64 9.17 -16.59 4.82
C ARG A 64 8.70 -15.94 6.11
N GLU A 65 8.77 -16.66 7.22
CA GLU A 65 8.53 -16.06 8.53
C GLU A 65 9.68 -15.11 8.89
N VAL A 66 9.35 -13.83 9.07
CA VAL A 66 10.32 -12.75 9.37
C VAL A 66 10.28 -12.34 10.85
N GLN A 67 9.14 -12.54 11.50
CA GLN A 67 8.95 -12.45 12.95
C GLN A 67 7.85 -13.44 13.35
N PRO A 68 7.71 -13.80 14.64
CA PRO A 68 6.68 -14.73 15.08
C PRO A 68 5.28 -14.32 14.59
N GLY A 69 4.66 -15.19 13.78
CA GLY A 69 3.35 -14.96 13.19
C GLY A 69 3.32 -14.00 11.98
N LEU A 70 4.45 -13.38 11.64
CA LEU A 70 4.56 -12.46 10.51
C LEU A 70 5.38 -13.09 9.38
N PHE A 71 4.74 -13.26 8.24
CA PHE A 71 5.31 -13.81 7.02
C PHE A 71 5.44 -12.73 5.95
N ALA A 72 6.48 -12.80 5.15
CA ALA A 72 6.69 -11.90 4.02
C ALA A 72 7.08 -12.68 2.76
N MET A 73 6.61 -12.20 1.61
CA MET A 73 6.94 -12.74 0.29
C MET A 73 7.02 -11.64 -0.76
N ALA A 74 7.66 -11.94 -1.88
CA ALA A 74 7.63 -11.11 -3.09
C ALA A 74 6.95 -11.90 -4.21
N MET A 75 6.02 -11.25 -4.92
CA MET A 75 5.35 -11.86 -6.07
C MET A 75 6.29 -11.91 -7.28
N GLU A 76 6.47 -13.11 -7.80
CA GLU A 76 7.12 -13.35 -9.08
C GLU A 76 6.07 -13.90 -10.05
N SER A 77 5.80 -13.15 -11.13
CA SER A 77 4.71 -13.48 -12.06
C SER A 77 4.83 -14.89 -12.65
N GLU A 78 6.06 -15.34 -12.97
CA GLU A 78 6.28 -16.67 -13.52
C GLU A 78 5.95 -17.78 -12.51
N GLU A 79 6.36 -17.62 -11.26
CA GLU A 79 6.07 -18.59 -10.19
C GLU A 79 4.60 -18.62 -9.82
N SER A 80 3.93 -17.44 -9.81
CA SER A 80 2.49 -17.34 -9.59
C SER A 80 1.68 -18.14 -10.62
N ILE A 81 2.06 -18.08 -11.90
CA ILE A 81 1.42 -18.84 -12.95
C ILE A 81 1.71 -20.33 -12.80
N ARG A 82 2.95 -20.69 -12.52
CA ARG A 82 3.35 -22.10 -12.33
C ARG A 82 2.55 -22.74 -11.20
N GLU A 83 2.39 -22.05 -10.09
CA GLU A 83 1.57 -22.51 -8.97
C GLU A 83 0.09 -22.60 -9.37
N TYR A 84 -0.48 -21.57 -9.99
CA TYR A 84 -1.86 -21.57 -10.45
C TYR A 84 -2.16 -22.76 -11.37
N LEU A 85 -1.31 -23.02 -12.36
CA LEU A 85 -1.44 -24.15 -13.26
C LEU A 85 -1.35 -25.50 -12.53
N SER A 86 -0.46 -25.62 -11.53
CA SER A 86 -0.30 -26.84 -10.76
C SER A 86 -1.50 -27.17 -9.89
N LEU A 87 -2.11 -26.14 -9.27
CA LEU A 87 -3.23 -26.29 -8.35
C LEU A 87 -4.56 -26.55 -9.09
N HIS A 88 -4.78 -25.90 -10.22
CA HIS A 88 -6.09 -25.87 -10.87
C HIS A 88 -6.20 -26.83 -12.06
N LEU A 89 -5.12 -27.10 -12.78
CA LEU A 89 -5.17 -27.98 -13.95
C LEU A 89 -4.83 -29.44 -13.63
N ARG A 90 -4.41 -29.76 -12.39
CA ARG A 90 -4.02 -31.12 -11.96
C ARG A 90 -3.15 -31.87 -12.99
N LEU A 91 -2.32 -31.15 -13.73
CA LEU A 91 -1.46 -31.72 -14.75
C LEU A 91 -0.10 -32.10 -14.12
N PRO A 92 0.10 -33.38 -13.78
CA PRO A 92 1.38 -33.83 -13.20
C PRO A 92 2.55 -33.76 -14.21
N LEU A 93 2.30 -33.36 -15.44
CA LEU A 93 3.26 -33.32 -16.56
C LEU A 93 3.97 -32.01 -16.76
N LEU A 94 3.62 -30.92 -16.03
CA LEU A 94 4.23 -29.59 -16.22
C LEU A 94 5.72 -29.54 -15.89
N ASN A 95 6.25 -30.48 -15.11
CA ASN A 95 7.69 -30.61 -14.86
C ASN A 95 8.48 -31.22 -16.03
N ARG A 96 7.82 -31.63 -17.13
CA ARG A 96 8.43 -32.30 -18.28
C ARG A 96 8.23 -31.56 -19.62
N ILE A 97 7.40 -30.54 -19.66
CA ILE A 97 7.20 -29.73 -20.88
C ILE A 97 8.26 -28.65 -20.87
N GLY A 98 9.06 -28.59 -21.93
CA GLY A 98 10.14 -27.59 -22.13
C GLY A 98 9.65 -26.15 -22.02
N PRO A 99 10.44 -25.13 -22.29
CA PRO A 99 10.37 -23.84 -21.62
C PRO A 99 8.94 -23.29 -21.52
N LEU A 100 8.36 -23.45 -20.33
CA LEU A 100 7.07 -22.82 -19.93
C LEU A 100 7.10 -21.31 -20.18
N SER A 101 8.30 -20.71 -20.25
CA SER A 101 8.53 -19.32 -20.64
C SER A 101 7.85 -18.93 -21.94
N SER A 102 7.86 -19.78 -22.97
CA SER A 102 7.25 -19.45 -24.27
C SER A 102 5.71 -19.49 -24.25
N ILE A 103 5.11 -20.40 -23.49
CA ILE A 103 3.66 -20.43 -23.28
C ILE A 103 3.24 -19.25 -22.39
N PHE A 104 4.06 -18.97 -21.41
CA PHE A 104 3.92 -17.83 -20.50
C PHE A 104 3.96 -16.50 -21.24
N ASP A 105 5.01 -16.27 -22.04
CA ASP A 105 5.17 -15.06 -22.84
C ASP A 105 4.03 -14.91 -23.85
N TYR A 106 3.57 -16.01 -24.42
CA TYR A 106 2.42 -16.00 -25.31
C TYR A 106 1.13 -15.62 -24.60
N VAL A 107 0.80 -16.23 -23.44
CA VAL A 107 -0.41 -15.92 -22.66
C VAL A 107 -0.34 -14.52 -22.09
N ALA A 108 0.79 -14.11 -21.53
CA ALA A 108 0.99 -12.77 -20.98
C ALA A 108 1.01 -11.65 -22.04
N THR A 109 1.40 -11.99 -23.28
CA THR A 109 1.43 -11.05 -24.41
C THR A 109 0.09 -11.03 -25.17
N ALA A 110 -0.61 -12.17 -25.19
CA ALA A 110 -1.85 -12.32 -25.95
C ALA A 110 -3.11 -11.82 -25.20
N ALA A 111 -3.07 -11.73 -23.87
CA ALA A 111 -4.21 -11.32 -23.07
C ALA A 111 -3.78 -10.33 -21.97
N PRO A 112 -3.89 -9.02 -22.22
CA PRO A 112 -3.72 -8.00 -21.19
C PRO A 112 -4.58 -8.31 -19.96
N GLY A 113 -4.04 -8.12 -18.75
CA GLY A 113 -4.75 -8.40 -17.49
C GLY A 113 -4.53 -9.80 -16.91
N VAL A 114 -3.99 -10.76 -17.65
CA VAL A 114 -3.77 -12.12 -17.13
C VAL A 114 -2.76 -12.15 -15.97
N ARG A 115 -1.71 -11.37 -16.04
CA ARG A 115 -0.73 -11.25 -14.93
C ARG A 115 -1.37 -10.74 -13.66
N GLU A 116 -2.16 -9.69 -13.81
CA GLU A 116 -2.88 -9.02 -12.74
C GLU A 116 -3.86 -9.99 -12.07
N VAL A 117 -4.66 -10.71 -12.87
CA VAL A 117 -5.59 -11.74 -12.37
C VAL A 117 -4.86 -12.86 -11.63
N LEU A 118 -3.72 -13.32 -12.12
CA LEU A 118 -2.97 -14.38 -11.45
C LEU A 118 -2.36 -13.89 -10.12
N THR A 119 -1.88 -12.65 -10.08
CA THR A 119 -1.42 -12.01 -8.85
C THR A 119 -2.54 -11.91 -7.82
N ILE A 120 -3.68 -11.36 -8.21
CA ILE A 120 -4.87 -11.26 -7.36
C ILE A 120 -5.37 -12.65 -6.95
N GLY A 121 -5.41 -13.60 -7.89
CA GLY A 121 -5.83 -14.98 -7.62
C GLY A 121 -5.03 -15.67 -6.53
N LYS A 122 -3.69 -15.50 -6.53
CA LYS A 122 -2.83 -16.02 -5.47
C LYS A 122 -3.17 -15.41 -4.11
N LEU A 123 -3.33 -14.09 -4.05
CA LEU A 123 -3.64 -13.39 -2.80
C LEU A 123 -5.02 -13.78 -2.26
N CYS A 124 -6.03 -13.80 -3.14
CA CYS A 124 -7.37 -14.27 -2.80
C CYS A 124 -7.39 -15.74 -2.35
N TRP A 125 -6.54 -16.59 -2.95
CA TRP A 125 -6.37 -17.98 -2.54
C TRP A 125 -5.89 -18.10 -1.10
N GLU A 126 -4.85 -17.35 -0.70
CA GLU A 126 -4.34 -17.35 0.68
C GLU A 126 -5.42 -16.96 1.70
N VAL A 127 -6.28 -16.00 1.33
CA VAL A 127 -7.42 -15.57 2.14
C VAL A 127 -8.50 -16.66 2.19
N ARG A 128 -8.85 -17.26 1.06
CA ARG A 128 -9.89 -18.31 0.94
C ARG A 128 -9.54 -19.55 1.75
N GLU A 129 -8.32 -20.04 1.60
CA GLU A 129 -7.83 -21.22 2.31
C GLU A 129 -7.54 -20.99 3.81
N ARG A 130 -7.68 -19.73 4.25
CA ARG A 130 -7.39 -19.32 5.63
C ARG A 130 -5.97 -19.66 6.10
N ASN A 131 -5.02 -19.57 5.18
CA ASN A 131 -3.61 -19.78 5.49
C ASN A 131 -3.07 -18.69 6.42
N TYR A 132 -3.69 -17.48 6.35
CA TYR A 132 -3.40 -16.33 7.19
C TYR A 132 -4.69 -15.67 7.67
N ASP A 133 -4.64 -15.02 8.84
CA ASP A 133 -5.75 -14.22 9.36
C ASP A 133 -5.88 -12.91 8.60
N LEU A 134 -4.74 -12.34 8.16
CA LEU A 134 -4.67 -11.10 7.38
C LEU A 134 -3.58 -11.22 6.30
N VAL A 135 -3.92 -10.87 5.08
CA VAL A 135 -3.02 -10.69 3.94
C VAL A 135 -2.92 -9.21 3.62
N ILE A 136 -1.71 -8.66 3.63
CA ILE A 136 -1.43 -7.25 3.30
C ILE A 136 -0.62 -7.21 2.01
N VAL A 137 -1.11 -6.48 1.04
CA VAL A 137 -0.48 -6.30 -0.26
C VAL A 137 0.24 -4.97 -0.30
N ASP A 138 1.58 -5.00 -0.33
CA ASP A 138 2.38 -3.83 -0.67
C ASP A 138 2.27 -3.59 -2.17
N GLY A 139 1.28 -2.79 -2.52
CA GLY A 139 0.78 -2.65 -3.88
C GLY A 139 1.64 -1.73 -4.75
N PRO A 140 1.45 -1.82 -6.07
CA PRO A 140 2.09 -0.92 -7.02
C PRO A 140 1.62 0.54 -6.83
N ALA A 141 2.26 1.46 -7.54
CA ALA A 141 1.86 2.86 -7.54
C ALA A 141 0.46 3.06 -8.13
N THR A 142 -0.18 4.18 -7.79
CA THR A 142 -1.59 4.54 -8.06
C THR A 142 -2.16 4.08 -9.39
N GLY A 143 -1.41 4.24 -10.50
CA GLY A 143 -1.91 3.88 -11.84
C GLY A 143 -2.09 2.38 -12.08
N HIS A 144 -1.32 1.53 -11.40
CA HIS A 144 -1.32 0.08 -11.62
C HIS A 144 -2.26 -0.68 -10.70
N VAL A 145 -2.56 -0.15 -9.50
CA VAL A 145 -3.42 -0.86 -8.54
C VAL A 145 -4.84 -1.04 -9.07
N ILE A 146 -5.39 -0.04 -9.75
CA ILE A 146 -6.72 -0.14 -10.39
C ILE A 146 -6.72 -1.27 -11.41
N GLY A 147 -5.69 -1.35 -12.27
CA GLY A 147 -5.55 -2.43 -13.24
C GLY A 147 -5.52 -3.82 -12.58
N HIS A 148 -4.88 -3.98 -11.41
CA HIS A 148 -4.89 -5.24 -10.68
C HIS A 148 -6.29 -5.55 -10.12
N LEU A 149 -6.96 -4.58 -9.51
CA LEU A 149 -8.27 -4.78 -8.87
C LEU A 149 -9.40 -4.96 -9.89
N SER A 150 -9.34 -4.31 -11.05
CA SER A 150 -10.34 -4.44 -12.12
C SER A 150 -10.09 -5.60 -13.09
N ALA A 151 -8.89 -6.20 -13.09
CA ALA A 151 -8.54 -7.28 -14.00
C ALA A 151 -9.49 -8.50 -13.92
N PRO A 152 -9.94 -8.97 -12.73
CA PRO A 152 -10.93 -10.02 -12.64
C PRO A 152 -12.25 -9.68 -13.35
N THR A 153 -12.77 -8.46 -13.20
CA THR A 153 -13.98 -7.99 -13.89
C THR A 153 -13.79 -8.02 -15.41
N GLY A 154 -12.66 -7.53 -15.92
CA GLY A 154 -12.35 -7.56 -17.34
C GLY A 154 -12.28 -8.99 -17.91
N ILE A 155 -11.74 -9.96 -17.17
CA ILE A 155 -11.75 -11.37 -17.59
C ILE A 155 -13.17 -11.97 -17.53
N GLN A 156 -13.98 -11.61 -16.53
CA GLN A 156 -15.37 -12.08 -16.41
C GLN A 156 -16.22 -11.67 -17.62
N GLU A 157 -16.02 -10.47 -18.15
CA GLU A 157 -16.72 -9.98 -19.35
C GLU A 157 -16.32 -10.75 -20.63
N LEU A 158 -15.05 -11.16 -20.71
CA LEU A 158 -14.53 -11.88 -21.88
C LEU A 158 -14.86 -13.37 -21.87
N VAL A 159 -15.02 -13.99 -20.69
CA VAL A 159 -15.20 -15.42 -20.52
C VAL A 159 -16.59 -15.72 -19.95
N THR A 160 -17.48 -16.18 -20.80
CA THR A 160 -18.90 -16.40 -20.46
C THR A 160 -19.17 -17.72 -19.73
N VAL A 161 -18.34 -18.76 -19.91
CA VAL A 161 -18.53 -20.11 -19.33
C VAL A 161 -17.21 -20.80 -19.03
N GLY A 162 -17.21 -21.76 -18.08
CA GLY A 162 -16.11 -22.68 -17.82
C GLY A 162 -15.34 -22.41 -16.55
N LEU A 163 -14.20 -23.12 -16.37
CA LEU A 163 -13.40 -23.08 -15.14
C LEU A 163 -12.88 -21.69 -14.81
N ILE A 164 -12.47 -20.93 -15.82
CA ILE A 164 -11.93 -19.58 -15.63
C ILE A 164 -13.00 -18.65 -15.07
N ARG A 165 -14.23 -18.71 -15.57
CA ARG A 165 -15.33 -17.90 -15.05
C ARG A 165 -15.58 -18.17 -13.56
N ASN A 166 -15.69 -19.43 -13.18
CA ASN A 166 -15.90 -19.81 -11.78
C ASN A 166 -14.74 -19.35 -10.87
N GLN A 167 -13.48 -19.31 -11.41
CA GLN A 167 -12.32 -18.82 -10.68
C GLN A 167 -12.38 -17.30 -10.48
N VAL A 168 -12.86 -16.57 -11.44
CA VAL A 168 -13.00 -15.11 -11.36
C VAL A 168 -14.18 -14.72 -10.46
N GLU A 169 -15.31 -15.42 -10.54
CA GLU A 169 -16.50 -15.14 -9.72
C GLU A 169 -16.16 -15.14 -8.21
N TRP A 170 -15.53 -16.21 -7.70
CA TRP A 170 -15.19 -16.24 -6.27
C TRP A 170 -14.12 -15.21 -5.87
N MET A 171 -13.24 -14.79 -6.80
CA MET A 171 -12.29 -13.70 -6.54
C MET A 171 -13.03 -12.36 -6.35
N LEU A 172 -14.01 -12.10 -7.24
CA LEU A 172 -14.83 -10.90 -7.16
C LEU A 172 -15.68 -10.90 -5.90
N ASP A 173 -16.33 -12.03 -5.54
CA ASP A 173 -17.08 -12.15 -4.28
C ASP A 173 -16.24 -11.77 -3.06
N LEU A 174 -14.93 -12.09 -3.08
CA LEU A 174 -14.01 -11.79 -1.99
C LEU A 174 -13.51 -10.33 -2.05
N LEU A 175 -13.25 -9.82 -3.26
CA LEU A 175 -12.77 -8.44 -3.46
C LEU A 175 -13.86 -7.42 -3.14
N ASP A 176 -15.10 -7.68 -3.53
CA ASP A 176 -16.24 -6.78 -3.38
C ASP A 176 -16.87 -6.84 -1.98
N ASP A 177 -16.46 -7.81 -1.13
CA ASP A 177 -16.92 -7.87 0.27
C ASP A 177 -16.13 -6.90 1.16
N PRO A 178 -16.74 -5.78 1.59
CA PRO A 178 -16.07 -4.79 2.43
C PRO A 178 -15.73 -5.32 3.84
N ALA A 179 -16.32 -6.45 4.27
CA ALA A 179 -15.93 -7.11 5.50
C ALA A 179 -14.62 -7.90 5.36
N VAL A 180 -14.23 -8.24 4.14
CA VAL A 180 -13.04 -9.03 3.82
C VAL A 180 -11.92 -8.18 3.25
N THR A 181 -12.22 -7.37 2.24
CA THR A 181 -11.22 -6.64 1.46
C THR A 181 -11.34 -5.13 1.64
N GLY A 182 -10.23 -4.44 1.56
CA GLY A 182 -10.20 -2.98 1.54
C GLY A 182 -8.89 -2.40 1.03
N VAL A 183 -8.96 -1.17 0.55
CA VAL A 183 -7.80 -0.40 0.06
C VAL A 183 -7.38 0.62 1.10
N VAL A 184 -6.08 0.67 1.37
CA VAL A 184 -5.43 1.71 2.18
C VAL A 184 -4.64 2.61 1.24
N VAL A 185 -5.06 3.87 1.12
CA VAL A 185 -4.35 4.86 0.30
C VAL A 185 -3.35 5.60 1.18
N THR A 186 -2.07 5.53 0.83
CA THR A 186 -1.00 6.26 1.51
C THR A 186 -0.66 7.52 0.73
N ALA A 187 -0.68 8.68 1.39
CA ALA A 187 -0.36 9.99 0.83
C ALA A 187 0.72 10.70 1.65
N LEU A 188 1.33 11.73 1.09
CA LEU A 188 2.05 12.78 1.81
C LEU A 188 1.18 14.04 1.89
N ALA A 189 1.41 14.85 2.91
CA ALA A 189 0.74 16.16 3.04
C ALA A 189 1.36 17.19 2.08
N GLU A 190 1.27 16.93 0.79
CA GLU A 190 1.83 17.73 -0.31
C GLU A 190 0.82 17.79 -1.46
N GLU A 191 0.87 18.83 -2.28
CA GLU A 191 -0.13 19.11 -3.31
C GLU A 191 -0.34 17.92 -4.27
N MET A 192 0.74 17.47 -4.93
CA MET A 192 0.65 16.39 -5.92
C MET A 192 0.21 15.04 -5.32
N PRO A 193 0.81 14.55 -4.20
CA PRO A 193 0.34 13.30 -3.57
C PRO A 193 -1.12 13.34 -3.14
N VAL A 194 -1.61 14.47 -2.63
CA VAL A 194 -3.02 14.62 -2.25
C VAL A 194 -3.92 14.58 -3.48
N THR A 195 -3.60 15.35 -4.54
CA THR A 195 -4.39 15.34 -5.78
C THR A 195 -4.44 13.95 -6.41
N GLU A 196 -3.30 13.28 -6.56
CA GLU A 196 -3.25 11.91 -7.11
C GLU A 196 -3.97 10.88 -6.22
N SER A 197 -4.00 11.09 -4.89
CA SER A 197 -4.75 10.21 -3.99
C SER A 197 -6.26 10.38 -4.15
N LEU A 198 -6.75 11.60 -4.34
CA LEU A 198 -8.16 11.88 -4.60
C LEU A 198 -8.60 11.29 -5.95
N GLU A 199 -7.82 11.53 -7.01
CA GLU A 199 -8.07 10.94 -8.33
C GLU A 199 -8.06 9.39 -8.28
N LEU A 200 -7.17 8.79 -7.47
CA LEU A 200 -7.14 7.35 -7.27
C LEU A 200 -8.40 6.86 -6.58
N ILE A 201 -8.87 7.56 -5.55
CA ILE A 201 -10.08 7.20 -4.79
C ILE A 201 -11.32 7.27 -5.68
N ASP A 202 -11.44 8.33 -6.49
CA ASP A 202 -12.53 8.47 -7.46
C ASP A 202 -12.53 7.31 -8.47
N ARG A 203 -11.34 6.93 -8.96
CA ARG A 203 -11.19 5.81 -9.88
C ARG A 203 -11.45 4.45 -9.22
N LEU A 204 -11.06 4.29 -7.96
CA LEU A 204 -11.32 3.07 -7.19
C LEU A 204 -12.83 2.81 -7.11
N ASP A 205 -13.61 3.83 -6.79
CA ASP A 205 -15.07 3.78 -6.70
C ASP A 205 -15.72 3.55 -8.07
N ALA A 206 -15.22 4.20 -9.12
CA ALA A 206 -15.80 4.12 -10.46
C ALA A 206 -15.46 2.83 -11.23
N GLU A 207 -14.25 2.27 -11.03
CA GLU A 207 -13.68 1.20 -11.86
C GLU A 207 -13.60 -0.16 -11.13
N THR A 208 -13.86 -0.21 -9.82
CA THR A 208 -13.78 -1.44 -9.00
C THR A 208 -14.92 -1.52 -7.99
N GLY A 209 -15.19 -2.72 -7.44
CA GLY A 209 -16.11 -2.91 -6.31
C GLY A 209 -15.44 -2.83 -4.94
N VAL A 210 -14.14 -2.54 -4.90
CA VAL A 210 -13.34 -2.63 -3.66
C VAL A 210 -13.44 -1.35 -2.84
N GLU A 211 -13.79 -1.49 -1.56
CA GLU A 211 -14.00 -0.35 -0.65
C GLU A 211 -12.67 0.34 -0.27
N LEU A 212 -12.69 1.69 -0.25
CA LEU A 212 -11.66 2.48 0.41
C LEU A 212 -11.76 2.28 1.93
N ALA A 213 -10.84 1.51 2.52
CA ALA A 213 -10.85 1.23 3.95
C ALA A 213 -10.26 2.38 4.78
N GLN A 214 -9.17 3.01 4.31
CA GLN A 214 -8.49 4.06 5.07
C GLN A 214 -7.59 4.91 4.17
N VAL A 215 -7.45 6.19 4.52
CA VAL A 215 -6.38 7.05 4.01
C VAL A 215 -5.35 7.31 5.10
N VAL A 216 -4.07 7.09 4.81
CA VAL A 216 -2.95 7.31 5.73
C VAL A 216 -2.07 8.44 5.21
N VAL A 217 -2.06 9.57 5.91
CA VAL A 217 -1.13 10.67 5.60
C VAL A 217 0.17 10.42 6.35
N ASN A 218 1.22 10.08 5.60
CA ASN A 218 2.53 9.74 6.13
C ASN A 218 3.45 10.96 6.23
N ARG A 219 4.52 10.87 7.03
CA ARG A 219 5.55 11.91 7.22
C ARG A 219 4.97 13.28 7.61
N VAL A 220 3.92 13.28 8.42
CA VAL A 220 3.38 14.52 8.97
C VAL A 220 4.39 15.14 9.91
N LEU A 221 4.71 16.42 9.69
CA LEU A 221 5.65 17.12 10.56
C LEU A 221 5.05 17.36 11.94
N PRO A 222 5.80 17.12 13.02
CA PRO A 222 5.34 17.44 14.37
C PRO A 222 5.12 18.94 14.58
N GLU A 223 4.33 19.30 15.56
CA GLU A 223 4.26 20.66 16.06
C GLU A 223 5.55 21.00 16.79
N LEU A 224 6.20 22.11 16.38
CA LEU A 224 7.39 22.61 17.05
C LEU A 224 7.03 23.44 18.28
N PHE A 225 5.91 24.13 18.21
CA PHE A 225 5.43 25.01 19.27
C PHE A 225 3.94 24.74 19.53
N ALA A 226 3.55 24.73 20.80
CA ALA A 226 2.13 24.78 21.15
C ALA A 226 1.52 26.11 20.70
N GLN A 227 0.20 26.14 20.52
CA GLN A 227 -0.50 27.35 20.08
C GLN A 227 -0.25 28.55 21.01
N SER A 228 -0.07 28.30 22.32
CA SER A 228 0.29 29.32 23.32
C SER A 228 1.73 29.84 23.18
N GLU A 229 2.62 29.11 22.54
CA GLU A 229 4.04 29.43 22.37
C GLU A 229 4.32 30.15 21.05
N GLU A 230 3.40 30.09 20.09
CA GLU A 230 3.56 30.78 18.80
C GLU A 230 3.75 32.30 18.99
N GLY A 231 3.02 32.93 19.90
CA GLY A 231 3.17 34.35 20.22
C GLY A 231 4.53 34.68 20.81
N VAL A 232 5.12 33.79 21.61
CA VAL A 232 6.48 33.96 22.17
C VAL A 232 7.50 33.84 21.04
N PHE A 233 7.36 32.87 20.15
CA PHE A 233 8.26 32.70 18.99
C PHE A 233 8.26 33.94 18.09
N GLU A 234 7.10 34.51 17.76
CA GLU A 234 6.98 35.74 16.99
C GLU A 234 7.69 36.93 17.66
N GLN A 235 7.55 37.05 18.98
CA GLN A 235 8.23 38.09 19.74
C GLN A 235 9.76 37.90 19.74
N LEU A 236 10.27 36.67 19.79
CA LEU A 236 11.73 36.41 19.77
C LEU A 236 12.35 36.81 18.43
N ARG A 237 11.57 36.91 17.35
CA ARG A 237 12.04 37.36 16.04
C ARG A 237 12.08 38.88 15.86
N GLU A 238 11.62 39.65 16.83
CA GLU A 238 11.83 41.09 16.81
C GLU A 238 13.36 41.42 16.88
N PRO A 239 13.90 42.30 16.01
CA PRO A 239 15.36 42.48 15.86
C PRO A 239 16.13 42.71 17.16
N TRP A 240 15.54 43.43 18.09
CA TRP A 240 16.18 43.71 19.36
C TRP A 240 16.21 42.51 20.31
N ARG A 241 15.19 41.63 20.22
CA ARG A 241 15.14 40.39 21.01
C ARG A 241 16.02 39.31 20.40
N GLU A 242 16.11 39.23 19.10
CA GLU A 242 17.03 38.35 18.40
C GLU A 242 18.47 38.68 18.73
N MET A 243 18.83 39.99 18.76
CA MET A 243 20.15 40.44 19.15
C MET A 243 20.46 40.05 20.62
N ARG A 244 19.51 40.25 21.54
CA ARG A 244 19.67 39.90 22.96
C ARG A 244 19.75 38.38 23.17
N LEU A 245 18.99 37.59 22.37
CA LEU A 245 19.10 36.14 22.36
C LEU A 245 20.48 35.70 21.87
N GLY A 246 21.04 36.39 20.87
CA GLY A 246 22.39 36.18 20.38
C GLY A 246 23.48 36.42 21.45
N GLU A 247 23.27 37.40 22.31
CA GLU A 247 24.15 37.66 23.47
C GLU A 247 24.10 36.51 24.50
N LEU A 248 22.94 35.87 24.69
CA LEU A 248 22.72 34.78 25.66
C LEU A 248 23.17 33.42 25.17
N VAL A 249 22.85 33.07 23.90
CA VAL A 249 23.08 31.72 23.33
C VAL A 249 24.12 31.72 22.20
N GLY A 250 24.69 32.87 21.88
CA GLY A 250 25.76 33.05 20.90
C GLY A 250 25.26 33.11 19.45
N HIS A 251 26.23 33.09 18.52
CA HIS A 251 26.01 33.27 17.07
C HIS A 251 25.04 32.27 16.39
N ARG A 252 24.60 31.23 17.10
CA ARG A 252 23.67 30.26 16.60
C ARG A 252 22.21 30.69 16.71
N ALA A 253 21.88 31.74 17.43
CA ALA A 253 20.52 32.22 17.66
C ALA A 253 19.77 32.51 16.33
N GLY A 254 20.35 33.32 15.45
CA GLY A 254 19.77 33.67 14.16
C GLY A 254 19.45 32.44 13.29
N PRO A 255 20.46 31.60 12.97
CA PRO A 255 20.21 30.38 12.20
C PRO A 255 19.15 29.42 12.82
N MET A 256 19.06 29.32 14.14
CA MET A 256 18.05 28.53 14.84
C MET A 256 16.64 29.10 14.64
N LEU A 257 16.46 30.40 14.76
CA LEU A 257 15.19 31.09 14.55
C LEU A 257 14.73 30.96 13.07
N GLU A 258 15.66 31.10 12.12
CA GLU A 258 15.38 30.90 10.69
C GLU A 258 14.94 29.46 10.39
N ALA A 259 15.65 28.47 10.94
CA ALA A 259 15.30 27.06 10.77
C ALA A 259 13.92 26.73 11.38
N ALA A 260 13.61 27.27 12.55
CA ALA A 260 12.33 27.10 13.21
C ALA A 260 11.18 27.74 12.39
N GLU A 261 11.40 28.95 11.84
CA GLU A 261 10.42 29.61 10.97
C GLU A 261 10.20 28.83 9.67
N PHE A 262 11.25 28.32 9.05
CA PHE A 262 11.14 27.49 7.87
C PHE A 262 10.31 26.23 8.16
N ALA A 263 10.60 25.52 9.24
CA ALA A 263 9.86 24.32 9.63
C ALA A 263 8.39 24.63 9.94
N ARG A 264 8.10 25.79 10.58
CA ARG A 264 6.74 26.26 10.85
C ARG A 264 5.96 26.55 9.55
N ARG A 265 6.58 27.25 8.59
CA ARG A 265 5.96 27.52 7.28
C ARG A 265 5.68 26.24 6.52
N LEU A 266 6.65 25.31 6.50
CA LEU A 266 6.48 24.02 5.84
C LEU A 266 5.33 23.22 6.45
N ARG A 267 5.23 23.20 7.78
CA ARG A 267 4.12 22.54 8.48
C ARG A 267 2.77 23.19 8.14
N ARG A 268 2.65 24.51 8.17
CA ARG A 268 1.41 25.22 7.81
C ARG A 268 0.93 24.87 6.40
N SER A 269 1.85 24.84 5.42
CA SER A 269 1.54 24.40 4.06
C SER A 269 1.03 22.96 4.06
N ARG A 270 1.67 22.05 4.81
CA ARG A 270 1.25 20.64 4.86
C ARG A 270 -0.10 20.44 5.53
N VAL A 271 -0.41 21.20 6.57
CA VAL A 271 -1.73 21.15 7.24
C VAL A 271 -2.85 21.51 6.28
N SER A 272 -2.67 22.48 5.39
CA SER A 272 -3.69 22.84 4.40
C SER A 272 -4.02 21.69 3.45
N HIS A 273 -3.03 20.91 3.04
CA HIS A 273 -3.22 19.72 2.20
C HIS A 273 -3.93 18.58 2.94
N ILE A 274 -3.65 18.41 4.25
CA ILE A 274 -4.38 17.43 5.09
C ILE A 274 -5.84 17.84 5.23
N THR A 275 -6.10 19.13 5.45
CA THR A 275 -7.47 19.67 5.56
C THR A 275 -8.22 19.45 4.24
N ARG A 276 -7.63 19.80 3.10
CA ARG A 276 -8.21 19.54 1.78
C ARG A 276 -8.58 18.07 1.61
N LEU A 277 -7.64 17.16 1.89
CA LEU A 277 -7.88 15.71 1.77
C LEU A 277 -9.04 15.25 2.67
N ARG A 278 -9.13 15.78 3.89
CA ARG A 278 -10.23 15.47 4.82
C ARG A 278 -11.57 15.98 4.31
N ASP A 279 -11.60 17.23 3.83
CA ASP A 279 -12.83 17.88 3.40
C ASP A 279 -13.41 17.26 2.13
N GLU A 280 -12.54 16.74 1.22
CA GLU A 280 -12.96 16.06 0.00
C GLU A 280 -13.36 14.58 0.24
N LEU A 281 -13.03 14.00 1.41
CA LEU A 281 -13.40 12.64 1.80
C LEU A 281 -14.58 12.58 2.79
N ALA A 282 -15.11 13.72 3.25
CA ALA A 282 -16.21 13.80 4.22
C ALA A 282 -17.56 13.74 3.52
#